data_6172f82b00cfaec9bfc37ba56632e47e
#
_entry.id   6172f82b00cfaec9bfc37ba56632e47e
#
_cell.length_a   1.000
_cell.length_b   1.000
_cell.length_c   1.000
_cell.angle_alpha   90.00
_cell.angle_beta   90.00
_cell.angle_gamma   90.00
#
_symmetry.space_group_name_H-M   'P 1'
#
loop_
_entity.id
_entity.type
_entity.pdbx_description
1 polymer ?
#
loop_
_entity_poly.entity_id
_entity_poly.type
_entity_poly.pdbx_seq_one_letter_code
_entity_poly.pdbx_strand_id
1 'polypeptide(L)'
;MINEIAKTLDRAATTAKSVDMITLTQTVTLPQAYEIQAASLEQRFSRGEQLVGYKMGFTSKAKMIQMGVDDLIWGRLTDAMEIKENQTIDVNDYVHPRAEPEIAFLLKAPLSGIVTKEEALAAVESIAPAIELIDSRYTNFKFSLTDVVADNSSSSGFLIGPWLPSDSNIDGLVMDLKVDGEVVATGSSNDILDHPLNSLVEAARCIGAAGLELKAGQIILAGAATAAVAIKPNQTISVDVAHLGSCQFKTKG
;
A
#
# COMPACT_ATOMS: atom_id res chain seq x y z
N MET A 1 20.72 -12.10 -11.72
CA MET A 1 19.58 -11.32 -12.22
C MET A 1 18.72 -10.78 -11.06
N ILE A 2 17.97 -11.60 -10.32
CA ILE A 2 17.06 -11.16 -9.25
C ILE A 2 17.73 -10.20 -8.26
N ASN A 3 18.84 -10.58 -7.64
CA ASN A 3 19.54 -9.76 -6.66
C ASN A 3 20.07 -8.43 -7.21
N GLU A 4 20.46 -8.36 -8.47
CA GLU A 4 20.95 -7.11 -9.08
C GLU A 4 19.80 -6.13 -9.36
N ILE A 5 18.65 -6.65 -9.80
CA ILE A 5 17.45 -5.83 -9.97
C ILE A 5 16.96 -5.33 -8.61
N ALA A 6 16.91 -6.21 -7.60
CA ALA A 6 16.52 -5.87 -6.24
C ALA A 6 17.38 -4.74 -5.65
N LYS A 7 18.71 -4.83 -5.79
CA LYS A 7 19.64 -3.77 -5.38
C LYS A 7 19.42 -2.46 -6.13
N THR A 8 19.09 -2.55 -7.43
CA THR A 8 18.81 -1.37 -8.25
C THR A 8 17.56 -0.65 -7.77
N LEU A 9 16.47 -1.40 -7.48
CA LEU A 9 15.22 -0.83 -6.97
C LEU A 9 15.38 -0.27 -5.54
N ASP A 10 16.07 -1.00 -4.65
CA ASP A 10 16.38 -0.50 -3.31
C ASP A 10 17.21 0.79 -3.36
N ARG A 11 18.23 0.84 -4.24
CA ARG A 11 19.03 2.05 -4.45
C ARG A 11 18.19 3.19 -5.03
N ALA A 12 17.30 2.93 -5.97
CA ALA A 12 16.38 3.93 -6.52
C ALA A 12 15.52 4.54 -5.41
N ALA A 13 14.96 3.69 -4.53
CA ALA A 13 14.17 4.12 -3.38
C ALA A 13 15.01 4.94 -2.38
N THR A 14 16.22 4.48 -2.02
CA THR A 14 17.06 5.16 -1.02
C THR A 14 17.71 6.45 -1.50
N THR A 15 17.79 6.66 -2.83
CA THR A 15 18.40 7.86 -3.42
C THR A 15 17.40 8.79 -4.11
N ALA A 16 16.11 8.44 -4.09
CA ALA A 16 15.04 9.15 -4.80
C ALA A 16 15.35 9.38 -6.29
N LYS A 17 15.96 8.39 -6.95
CA LYS A 17 16.35 8.47 -8.37
C LYS A 17 15.64 7.40 -9.16
N SER A 18 14.87 7.83 -10.17
CA SER A 18 14.17 6.91 -11.04
C SER A 18 15.11 6.02 -11.86
N VAL A 19 14.60 4.85 -12.20
CA VAL A 19 15.23 3.87 -13.10
C VAL A 19 14.28 3.52 -14.23
N ASP A 20 14.81 2.97 -15.31
CA ASP A 20 13.97 2.47 -16.40
C ASP A 20 13.29 1.16 -16.01
N MET A 21 12.14 0.87 -16.63
CA MET A 21 11.41 -0.39 -16.43
C MET A 21 12.33 -1.59 -16.71
N ILE A 22 12.29 -2.58 -15.83
CA ILE A 22 13.02 -3.84 -15.98
C ILE A 22 12.62 -4.53 -17.28
N THR A 23 11.32 -4.48 -17.58
CA THR A 23 10.73 -5.17 -18.74
C THR A 23 11.16 -4.59 -20.10
N LEU A 24 11.83 -3.44 -20.15
CA LEU A 24 12.44 -2.94 -21.39
C LEU A 24 13.66 -3.77 -21.85
N THR A 25 14.34 -4.42 -20.93
CA THR A 25 15.59 -5.15 -21.20
C THR A 25 15.56 -6.62 -20.80
N GLN A 26 14.61 -7.02 -19.97
CA GLN A 26 14.53 -8.37 -19.41
C GLN A 26 13.09 -8.85 -19.35
N THR A 27 12.87 -10.12 -19.62
CA THR A 27 11.57 -10.76 -19.36
C THR A 27 11.54 -11.25 -17.91
N VAL A 28 10.55 -10.77 -17.14
CA VAL A 28 10.33 -11.11 -15.74
C VAL A 28 8.92 -11.68 -15.60
N THR A 29 8.80 -12.90 -15.07
CA THR A 29 7.51 -13.51 -14.74
C THR A 29 6.98 -12.93 -13.43
N LEU A 30 5.67 -13.08 -13.17
CA LEU A 30 5.07 -12.59 -11.92
C LEU A 30 5.69 -13.24 -10.66
N PRO A 31 5.95 -14.56 -10.62
CA PRO A 31 6.70 -15.16 -9.51
C PRO A 31 8.09 -14.53 -9.32
N GLN A 32 8.85 -14.31 -10.39
CA GLN A 32 10.15 -13.67 -10.32
C GLN A 32 10.06 -12.21 -9.83
N ALA A 33 9.00 -11.49 -10.18
CA ALA A 33 8.76 -10.14 -9.68
C ALA A 33 8.59 -10.13 -8.15
N TYR A 34 7.86 -11.09 -7.58
CA TYR A 34 7.76 -11.26 -6.12
C TYR A 34 9.08 -11.72 -5.47
N GLU A 35 9.89 -12.51 -6.16
CA GLU A 35 11.25 -12.84 -5.69
C GLU A 35 12.16 -11.60 -5.65
N ILE A 36 12.08 -10.75 -6.69
CA ILE A 36 12.80 -9.46 -6.72
C ILE A 36 12.32 -8.55 -5.59
N GLN A 37 11.01 -8.43 -5.40
CA GLN A 37 10.42 -7.68 -4.29
C GLN A 37 10.98 -8.18 -2.94
N ALA A 38 10.94 -9.47 -2.69
CA ALA A 38 11.47 -10.06 -1.46
C ALA A 38 12.96 -9.73 -1.27
N ALA A 39 13.78 -9.91 -2.31
CA ALA A 39 15.20 -9.61 -2.27
C ALA A 39 15.51 -8.10 -2.07
N SER A 40 14.64 -7.21 -2.56
CA SER A 40 14.74 -5.77 -2.29
C SER A 40 14.42 -5.45 -0.83
N LEU A 41 13.40 -6.07 -0.25
CA LEU A 41 13.05 -5.90 1.17
C LEU A 41 14.16 -6.46 2.09
N GLU A 42 14.87 -7.53 1.71
CA GLU A 42 16.03 -8.02 2.47
C GLU A 42 17.14 -6.97 2.62
N GLN A 43 17.30 -6.05 1.64
CA GLN A 43 18.23 -4.92 1.79
C GLN A 43 17.76 -3.99 2.94
N ARG A 44 16.44 -3.76 3.06
CA ARG A 44 15.86 -2.94 4.13
C ARG A 44 15.99 -3.63 5.48
N PHE A 45 15.68 -4.92 5.56
CA PHE A 45 15.83 -5.71 6.78
C PHE A 45 17.29 -5.78 7.25
N SER A 46 18.25 -5.86 6.32
CA SER A 46 19.68 -5.81 6.67
C SER A 46 20.13 -4.47 7.25
N ARG A 47 19.36 -3.39 7.01
CA ARG A 47 19.55 -2.07 7.64
C ARG A 47 18.82 -1.92 8.98
N GLY A 48 18.09 -2.95 9.43
CA GLY A 48 17.41 -3.00 10.73
C GLY A 48 15.90 -2.74 10.67
N GLU A 49 15.32 -2.50 9.49
CA GLU A 49 13.87 -2.36 9.34
C GLU A 49 13.15 -3.69 9.67
N GLN A 50 11.92 -3.59 10.14
CA GLN A 50 11.08 -4.74 10.49
C GLN A 50 9.83 -4.78 9.62
N LEU A 51 9.41 -5.97 9.20
CA LEU A 51 8.12 -6.16 8.54
C LEU A 51 6.98 -5.91 9.54
N VAL A 52 6.11 -4.93 9.25
CA VAL A 52 4.96 -4.59 10.10
C VAL A 52 3.62 -4.87 9.44
N GLY A 53 3.59 -5.24 8.17
CA GLY A 53 2.34 -5.54 7.50
C GLY A 53 2.45 -5.63 5.98
N TYR A 54 1.28 -5.52 5.35
CA TYR A 54 1.13 -5.62 3.90
C TYR A 54 0.12 -4.60 3.40
N LYS A 55 0.23 -4.25 2.12
CA LYS A 55 -0.75 -3.45 1.39
C LYS A 55 -1.28 -4.23 0.21
N MET A 56 -2.53 -4.04 -0.12
CA MET A 56 -3.17 -4.60 -1.31
C MET A 56 -3.23 -3.57 -2.42
N GLY A 57 -3.03 -4.00 -3.64
CA GLY A 57 -3.10 -3.13 -4.82
C GLY A 57 -3.99 -3.71 -5.92
N PHE A 58 -4.42 -2.83 -6.84
CA PHE A 58 -5.39 -3.11 -7.90
C PHE A 58 -6.73 -3.59 -7.38
N THR A 59 -7.15 -3.05 -6.24
CA THR A 59 -8.36 -3.41 -5.52
C THR A 59 -9.66 -2.86 -6.14
N SER A 60 -9.62 -2.35 -7.37
CA SER A 60 -10.82 -1.99 -8.12
C SER A 60 -10.83 -2.67 -9.49
N LYS A 61 -12.02 -3.11 -9.93
CA LYS A 61 -12.23 -3.71 -11.27
C LYS A 61 -11.74 -2.79 -12.39
N ALA A 62 -11.94 -1.48 -12.25
CA ALA A 62 -11.49 -0.50 -13.22
C ALA A 62 -9.95 -0.48 -13.35
N LYS A 63 -9.22 -0.50 -12.22
CA LYS A 63 -7.75 -0.59 -12.22
C LYS A 63 -7.26 -1.90 -12.82
N MET A 64 -7.88 -3.04 -12.48
CA MET A 64 -7.52 -4.35 -13.07
C MET A 64 -7.68 -4.33 -14.60
N ILE A 65 -8.81 -3.84 -15.11
CA ILE A 65 -9.06 -3.73 -16.56
C ILE A 65 -8.04 -2.79 -17.20
N GLN A 66 -7.77 -1.63 -16.61
CA GLN A 66 -6.80 -0.65 -17.12
C GLN A 66 -5.40 -1.23 -17.24
N MET A 67 -5.00 -2.07 -16.28
CA MET A 67 -3.68 -2.71 -16.22
C MET A 67 -3.63 -4.03 -16.98
N GLY A 68 -4.77 -4.54 -17.50
CA GLY A 68 -4.86 -5.80 -18.21
C GLY A 68 -4.50 -7.00 -17.32
N VAL A 69 -4.90 -6.97 -16.05
CA VAL A 69 -4.60 -8.01 -15.05
C VAL A 69 -5.87 -8.63 -14.51
N ASP A 70 -5.77 -9.90 -14.11
CA ASP A 70 -6.90 -10.70 -13.63
C ASP A 70 -6.85 -10.94 -12.11
N ASP A 71 -5.83 -10.44 -11.41
CA ASP A 71 -5.64 -10.66 -9.98
C ASP A 71 -5.05 -9.43 -9.29
N LEU A 72 -5.12 -9.46 -7.97
CA LEU A 72 -4.60 -8.43 -7.08
C LEU A 72 -3.08 -8.52 -6.96
N ILE A 73 -2.46 -7.42 -6.59
CA ILE A 73 -1.06 -7.38 -6.18
C ILE A 73 -0.95 -6.99 -4.72
N TRP A 74 0.19 -7.28 -4.12
CA TRP A 74 0.48 -6.90 -2.73
C TRP A 74 1.93 -6.45 -2.57
N GLY A 75 2.15 -5.58 -1.60
CA GLY A 75 3.46 -5.09 -1.17
C GLY A 75 3.65 -5.27 0.32
N ARG A 76 4.89 -5.11 0.79
CA ARG A 76 5.27 -5.20 2.20
C ARG A 76 5.43 -3.82 2.81
N LEU A 77 4.99 -3.68 4.06
CA LEU A 77 5.16 -2.48 4.87
C LEU A 77 6.25 -2.73 5.91
N THR A 78 7.19 -1.80 6.04
CA THR A 78 8.19 -1.81 7.11
C THR A 78 7.91 -0.69 8.12
N ASP A 79 8.42 -0.84 9.33
CA ASP A 79 8.31 0.17 10.39
C ASP A 79 8.91 1.53 9.98
N ALA A 80 9.96 1.53 9.17
CA ALA A 80 10.57 2.76 8.64
C ALA A 80 9.68 3.49 7.61
N MET A 81 8.66 2.83 7.06
CA MET A 81 7.67 3.46 6.16
C MET A 81 6.56 4.17 6.94
N GLU A 82 6.45 3.99 8.25
CA GLU A 82 5.38 4.59 9.03
C GLU A 82 5.58 6.10 9.17
N ILE A 83 4.61 6.87 8.68
CA ILE A 83 4.50 8.32 8.86
C ILE A 83 3.62 8.56 10.09
N LYS A 84 4.07 9.41 11.01
CA LYS A 84 3.29 9.73 12.20
C LYS A 84 2.31 10.87 11.93
N GLU A 85 1.23 10.89 12.71
CA GLU A 85 0.24 11.98 12.64
C GLU A 85 0.92 13.35 12.77
N ASN A 86 0.60 14.28 11.84
CA ASN A 86 1.21 15.61 11.73
C ASN A 86 2.72 15.65 11.46
N GLN A 87 3.36 14.54 11.14
CA GLN A 87 4.77 14.52 10.72
C GLN A 87 4.96 15.35 9.44
N THR A 88 6.12 15.96 9.28
CA THR A 88 6.54 16.58 8.01
C THR A 88 7.54 15.66 7.31
N ILE A 89 7.19 15.19 6.13
CA ILE A 89 8.08 14.41 5.25
C ILE A 89 8.69 15.31 4.19
N ASP A 90 9.88 14.96 3.68
CA ASP A 90 10.51 15.65 2.57
C ASP A 90 10.13 14.94 1.26
N VAL A 91 9.50 15.65 0.32
CA VAL A 91 9.12 15.05 -0.97
C VAL A 91 10.33 14.70 -1.85
N ASN A 92 11.51 15.30 -1.57
CA ASN A 92 12.74 14.98 -2.26
C ASN A 92 13.32 13.60 -1.86
N ASP A 93 12.82 12.98 -0.80
CA ASP A 93 13.17 11.60 -0.42
C ASP A 93 12.44 10.55 -1.30
N TYR A 94 11.59 10.99 -2.22
CA TYR A 94 10.77 10.15 -3.11
C TYR A 94 10.98 10.54 -4.58
N VAL A 95 10.63 9.62 -5.48
CA VAL A 95 10.73 9.84 -6.94
C VAL A 95 9.46 10.49 -7.50
N HIS A 96 8.31 9.92 -7.18
CA HIS A 96 6.99 10.33 -7.69
C HIS A 96 5.90 10.16 -6.62
N PRO A 97 6.03 10.76 -5.43
CA PRO A 97 5.15 10.45 -4.31
C PRO A 97 3.69 10.83 -4.60
N ARG A 98 2.77 9.91 -4.26
CA ARG A 98 1.33 10.11 -4.36
C ARG A 98 0.64 9.57 -3.12
N ALA A 99 -0.47 10.17 -2.74
CA ALA A 99 -1.30 9.73 -1.62
C ALA A 99 -2.57 9.03 -2.09
N GLU A 100 -2.98 8.00 -1.37
CA GLU A 100 -4.22 7.25 -1.56
C GLU A 100 -4.96 7.11 -0.22
N PRO A 101 -6.30 7.33 -0.18
CA PRO A 101 -7.10 7.09 1.00
C PRO A 101 -7.44 5.61 1.11
N GLU A 102 -7.25 5.02 2.29
CA GLU A 102 -7.43 3.59 2.54
C GLU A 102 -8.12 3.28 3.87
N ILE A 103 -8.51 2.03 4.05
CA ILE A 103 -8.87 1.43 5.33
C ILE A 103 -7.72 0.51 5.76
N ALA A 104 -7.32 0.63 7.02
CA ALA A 104 -6.34 -0.24 7.66
C ALA A 104 -6.99 -1.22 8.63
N PHE A 105 -6.50 -2.46 8.63
CA PHE A 105 -6.83 -3.49 9.62
C PHE A 105 -5.60 -3.80 10.47
N LEU A 106 -5.74 -3.81 11.80
CA LEU A 106 -4.76 -4.39 12.71
C LEU A 106 -5.21 -5.80 13.07
N LEU A 107 -4.35 -6.78 12.92
CA LEU A 107 -4.66 -8.18 13.20
C LEU A 107 -4.35 -8.56 14.65
N LYS A 108 -5.24 -9.32 15.31
CA LYS A 108 -5.01 -9.98 16.61
C LYS A 108 -4.75 -11.49 16.50
N ALA A 109 -5.01 -12.06 15.31
CA ALA A 109 -4.82 -13.48 15.05
C ALA A 109 -4.26 -13.68 13.62
N PRO A 110 -3.55 -14.79 13.34
CA PRO A 110 -3.02 -15.07 12.01
C PRO A 110 -4.15 -15.38 11.02
N LEU A 111 -3.88 -15.06 9.73
CA LEU A 111 -4.73 -15.42 8.59
C LEU A 111 -3.86 -15.96 7.46
N SER A 112 -4.29 -17.05 6.80
CA SER A 112 -3.62 -17.59 5.62
C SER A 112 -4.56 -18.45 4.77
N GLY A 113 -4.39 -18.40 3.46
CA GLY A 113 -5.16 -19.20 2.52
C GLY A 113 -6.59 -18.73 2.34
N ILE A 114 -7.50 -19.66 2.05
CA ILE A 114 -8.91 -19.37 1.79
C ILE A 114 -9.63 -19.23 3.14
N VAL A 115 -10.15 -18.06 3.43
CA VAL A 115 -10.90 -17.74 4.65
C VAL A 115 -12.25 -17.10 4.29
N THR A 116 -13.23 -17.21 5.17
CA THR A 116 -14.51 -16.48 5.04
C THR A 116 -14.37 -15.04 5.57
N LYS A 117 -15.36 -14.18 5.28
CA LYS A 117 -15.40 -12.82 5.84
C LYS A 117 -15.49 -12.83 7.37
N GLU A 118 -16.24 -13.78 7.92
CA GLU A 118 -16.42 -13.95 9.36
C GLU A 118 -15.08 -14.33 10.02
N GLU A 119 -14.33 -15.24 9.44
CA GLU A 119 -12.99 -15.63 9.91
C GLU A 119 -12.00 -14.46 9.79
N ALA A 120 -12.02 -13.73 8.67
CA ALA A 120 -11.19 -12.55 8.47
C ALA A 120 -11.51 -11.47 9.51
N LEU A 121 -12.79 -11.15 9.73
CA LEU A 121 -13.21 -10.16 10.73
C LEU A 121 -12.87 -10.61 12.16
N ALA A 122 -13.01 -11.89 12.48
CA ALA A 122 -12.65 -12.43 13.80
C ALA A 122 -11.16 -12.27 14.11
N ALA A 123 -10.29 -12.22 13.09
CA ALA A 123 -8.87 -11.98 13.24
C ALA A 123 -8.50 -10.49 13.39
N VAL A 124 -9.43 -9.56 13.15
CA VAL A 124 -9.19 -8.11 13.27
C VAL A 124 -9.30 -7.68 14.73
N GLU A 125 -8.32 -6.95 15.22
CA GLU A 125 -8.32 -6.25 16.50
C GLU A 125 -9.00 -4.88 16.38
N SER A 126 -8.57 -4.09 15.38
CA SER A 126 -9.01 -2.72 15.19
C SER A 126 -9.00 -2.33 13.71
N ILE A 127 -9.76 -1.28 13.40
CA ILE A 127 -9.89 -0.70 12.06
C ILE A 127 -9.54 0.79 12.16
N ALA A 128 -8.92 1.36 11.11
CA ALA A 128 -8.58 2.79 11.09
C ALA A 128 -8.70 3.37 9.68
N PRO A 129 -8.95 4.70 9.56
CA PRO A 129 -8.65 5.42 8.34
C PRO A 129 -7.14 5.44 8.13
N ALA A 130 -6.70 5.41 6.88
CA ALA A 130 -5.27 5.41 6.57
C ALA A 130 -4.97 6.23 5.31
N ILE A 131 -3.72 6.67 5.19
CA ILE A 131 -3.15 7.18 3.95
C ILE A 131 -2.03 6.23 3.54
N GLU A 132 -2.08 5.67 2.33
CA GLU A 132 -0.89 5.09 1.73
C GLU A 132 -0.15 6.15 0.92
N LEU A 133 1.17 6.22 1.10
CA LEU A 133 2.09 6.96 0.25
C LEU A 133 2.71 5.97 -0.72
N ILE A 134 2.29 6.01 -1.97
CA ILE A 134 2.91 5.25 -3.04
C ILE A 134 3.96 6.08 -3.76
N ASP A 135 5.04 5.41 -4.20
CA ASP A 135 6.11 6.01 -4.98
C ASP A 135 6.65 4.99 -5.98
N SER A 136 6.44 5.22 -7.26
CA SER A 136 7.06 4.37 -8.28
C SER A 136 8.49 4.78 -8.52
N ARG A 137 9.43 3.83 -8.41
CA ARG A 137 10.85 4.09 -8.72
C ARG A 137 11.14 4.08 -10.22
N TYR A 138 10.13 3.87 -11.07
CA TYR A 138 10.30 3.89 -12.52
C TYR A 138 10.06 5.26 -13.15
N THR A 139 10.87 5.59 -14.13
CA THR A 139 10.82 6.85 -14.87
C THR A 139 9.40 7.17 -15.38
N ASN A 140 8.95 8.39 -15.12
CA ASN A 140 7.63 8.90 -15.51
C ASN A 140 6.43 8.12 -14.92
N PHE A 141 6.60 7.40 -13.83
CA PHE A 141 5.55 6.56 -13.23
C PHE A 141 4.97 5.52 -14.20
N LYS A 142 5.83 4.98 -15.08
CA LYS A 142 5.44 3.99 -16.08
C LYS A 142 6.02 2.63 -15.72
N PHE A 143 5.17 1.60 -15.76
CA PHE A 143 5.55 0.24 -15.41
C PHE A 143 4.57 -0.78 -16.00
N SER A 144 5.04 -1.99 -16.19
CA SER A 144 4.20 -3.17 -16.42
C SER A 144 3.76 -3.78 -15.08
N LEU A 145 2.91 -4.81 -15.13
CA LEU A 145 2.52 -5.57 -13.93
C LEU A 145 3.74 -6.11 -13.16
N THR A 146 4.67 -6.74 -13.87
CA THR A 146 5.85 -7.34 -13.22
C THR A 146 6.84 -6.29 -12.72
N ASP A 147 6.92 -5.13 -13.36
CA ASP A 147 7.71 -4.01 -12.86
C ASP A 147 7.16 -3.50 -11.52
N VAL A 148 5.87 -3.19 -11.46
CA VAL A 148 5.28 -2.63 -10.22
C VAL A 148 5.34 -3.60 -9.05
N VAL A 149 5.15 -4.91 -9.29
CA VAL A 149 5.28 -5.94 -8.26
C VAL A 149 6.73 -6.03 -7.76
N ALA A 150 7.71 -6.04 -8.68
CA ALA A 150 9.13 -6.06 -8.31
C ALA A 150 9.52 -4.84 -7.46
N ASP A 151 8.87 -3.70 -7.70
CA ASP A 151 9.04 -2.43 -6.99
C ASP A 151 8.12 -2.30 -5.75
N ASN A 152 7.96 -3.40 -5.04
CA ASN A 152 7.14 -3.50 -3.81
C ASN A 152 5.71 -2.95 -3.99
N SER A 153 5.11 -3.14 -5.16
CA SER A 153 3.79 -2.60 -5.53
C SER A 153 3.67 -1.09 -5.27
N SER A 154 4.75 -0.35 -5.52
CA SER A 154 4.95 1.09 -5.26
C SER A 154 4.83 1.50 -3.79
N SER A 155 4.76 0.59 -2.83
CA SER A 155 4.66 0.92 -1.41
C SER A 155 5.89 1.68 -0.93
N SER A 156 5.69 2.81 -0.24
CA SER A 156 6.79 3.69 0.18
C SER A 156 6.56 4.37 1.53
N GLY A 157 5.32 4.56 1.94
CA GLY A 157 4.98 5.09 3.24
C GLY A 157 3.51 4.81 3.58
N PHE A 158 3.16 4.93 4.85
CA PHE A 158 1.79 4.85 5.31
C PHE A 158 1.59 5.63 6.61
N LEU A 159 0.39 6.17 6.79
CA LEU A 159 -0.05 6.80 8.02
C LEU A 159 -1.35 6.14 8.44
N ILE A 160 -1.43 5.78 9.71
CA ILE A 160 -2.64 5.21 10.31
C ILE A 160 -3.28 6.25 11.22
N GLY A 161 -4.56 6.49 11.03
CA GLY A 161 -5.35 7.34 11.89
C GLY A 161 -5.77 6.67 13.21
N PRO A 162 -6.77 7.21 13.92
CA PRO A 162 -7.21 6.62 15.18
C PRO A 162 -7.78 5.22 14.96
N TRP A 163 -7.33 4.28 15.80
CA TRP A 163 -7.86 2.92 15.82
C TRP A 163 -9.25 2.88 16.47
N LEU A 164 -10.19 2.19 15.82
CA LEU A 164 -11.55 1.96 16.29
C LEU A 164 -11.81 0.45 16.46
N PRO A 165 -12.85 0.07 17.22
CA PRO A 165 -13.23 -1.33 17.39
C PRO A 165 -13.45 -2.06 16.07
N SER A 166 -13.15 -3.36 16.01
CA SER A 166 -13.27 -4.19 14.81
C SER A 166 -14.70 -4.35 14.28
N ASP A 167 -15.70 -4.07 15.09
CA ASP A 167 -17.13 -4.07 14.72
C ASP A 167 -17.65 -2.71 14.21
N SER A 168 -16.75 -1.72 14.04
CA SER A 168 -17.10 -0.45 13.43
C SER A 168 -17.59 -0.66 12.00
N ASN A 169 -18.68 0.03 11.64
CA ASN A 169 -19.20 -0.04 10.28
C ASN A 169 -18.20 0.57 9.29
N ILE A 170 -17.83 -0.20 8.27
CA ILE A 170 -16.96 0.23 7.17
C ILE A 170 -17.62 0.06 5.79
N ASP A 171 -18.92 -0.19 5.75
CA ASP A 171 -19.69 -0.37 4.51
C ASP A 171 -20.17 0.99 3.96
N GLY A 172 -19.80 1.29 2.72
CA GLY A 172 -20.30 2.45 1.99
C GLY A 172 -19.89 3.82 2.56
N LEU A 173 -18.79 3.89 3.32
CA LEU A 173 -18.33 5.16 3.91
C LEU A 173 -17.73 6.08 2.85
N VAL A 174 -18.07 7.37 2.92
CA VAL A 174 -17.42 8.41 2.12
C VAL A 174 -15.98 8.59 2.61
N MET A 175 -15.04 8.63 1.67
CA MET A 175 -13.61 8.79 1.91
C MET A 175 -13.10 9.96 1.09
N ASP A 176 -12.77 11.08 1.75
CA ASP A 176 -12.26 12.29 1.13
C ASP A 176 -10.75 12.39 1.31
N LEU A 177 -10.01 12.49 0.20
CA LEU A 177 -8.62 12.90 0.20
C LEU A 177 -8.55 14.42 -0.01
N LYS A 178 -7.83 15.10 0.89
CA LYS A 178 -7.71 16.56 0.88
C LYS A 178 -6.25 17.00 0.75
N VAL A 179 -6.06 18.11 0.07
CA VAL A 179 -4.80 18.85 0.01
C VAL A 179 -5.06 20.27 0.51
N ASP A 180 -4.34 20.69 1.53
CA ASP A 180 -4.49 22.01 2.17
C ASP A 180 -5.94 22.33 2.62
N GLY A 181 -6.68 21.27 3.02
CA GLY A 181 -8.07 21.35 3.47
C GLY A 181 -9.11 21.24 2.35
N GLU A 182 -8.71 21.34 1.08
CA GLU A 182 -9.60 21.24 -0.06
C GLU A 182 -9.73 19.78 -0.52
N VAL A 183 -10.95 19.29 -0.75
CA VAL A 183 -11.21 17.93 -1.26
C VAL A 183 -10.72 17.85 -2.70
N VAL A 184 -9.77 16.94 -2.96
CA VAL A 184 -9.18 16.72 -4.29
C VAL A 184 -9.63 15.39 -4.91
N ALA A 185 -10.08 14.44 -4.09
CA ALA A 185 -10.68 13.20 -4.53
C ALA A 185 -11.68 12.70 -3.47
N THR A 186 -12.78 12.11 -3.93
CA THR A 186 -13.79 11.47 -3.08
C THR A 186 -14.05 10.07 -3.61
N GLY A 187 -14.06 9.08 -2.74
CA GLY A 187 -14.41 7.71 -3.02
C GLY A 187 -15.32 7.13 -1.94
N SER A 188 -15.60 5.86 -2.07
CA SER A 188 -16.32 5.07 -1.08
C SER A 188 -15.45 3.92 -0.60
N SER A 189 -15.60 3.52 0.66
CA SER A 189 -14.98 2.28 1.14
C SER A 189 -15.35 1.06 0.29
N ASN A 190 -16.52 1.08 -0.38
CA ASN A 190 -16.96 0.03 -1.29
C ASN A 190 -16.26 0.06 -2.66
N ASP A 191 -15.50 1.12 -2.99
CA ASP A 191 -14.61 1.10 -4.16
C ASP A 191 -13.41 0.14 -3.96
N ILE A 192 -13.20 -0.28 -2.71
CA ILE A 192 -12.19 -1.28 -2.32
C ILE A 192 -12.84 -2.68 -2.40
N LEU A 193 -12.78 -3.33 -3.56
CA LEU A 193 -13.34 -4.69 -3.81
C LEU A 193 -14.79 -4.90 -3.35
N ASP A 194 -15.65 -3.92 -3.62
CA ASP A 194 -17.07 -3.88 -3.20
C ASP A 194 -17.26 -3.77 -1.66
N HIS A 195 -16.21 -4.02 -0.85
CA HIS A 195 -16.18 -3.84 0.61
C HIS A 195 -14.75 -4.11 1.14
N PRO A 196 -14.17 -3.28 2.05
CA PRO A 196 -12.78 -3.43 2.49
C PRO A 196 -12.43 -4.79 3.07
N LEU A 197 -13.39 -5.46 3.74
CA LEU A 197 -13.17 -6.81 4.29
C LEU A 197 -12.92 -7.87 3.20
N ASN A 198 -13.43 -7.66 1.96
CA ASN A 198 -13.10 -8.52 0.84
C ASN A 198 -11.59 -8.46 0.53
N SER A 199 -11.00 -7.27 0.65
CA SER A 199 -9.55 -7.11 0.45
C SER A 199 -8.74 -7.86 1.51
N LEU A 200 -9.19 -7.90 2.77
CA LEU A 200 -8.52 -8.70 3.81
C LEU A 200 -8.61 -10.20 3.53
N VAL A 201 -9.77 -10.69 3.06
CA VAL A 201 -9.95 -12.09 2.61
C VAL A 201 -8.98 -12.41 1.48
N GLU A 202 -8.90 -11.53 0.48
CA GLU A 202 -7.98 -11.69 -0.65
C GLU A 202 -6.51 -11.55 -0.24
N ALA A 203 -6.18 -10.72 0.74
CA ALA A 203 -4.83 -10.65 1.31
C ALA A 203 -4.40 -12.00 1.91
N ALA A 204 -5.28 -12.64 2.69
CA ALA A 204 -5.02 -13.98 3.23
C ALA A 204 -4.79 -15.01 2.10
N ARG A 205 -5.59 -14.96 1.03
CA ARG A 205 -5.46 -15.83 -0.15
C ARG A 205 -4.15 -15.60 -0.89
N CYS A 206 -3.87 -14.35 -1.31
CA CYS A 206 -2.71 -14.02 -2.15
C CYS A 206 -1.39 -14.26 -1.42
N ILE A 207 -1.29 -13.80 -0.16
CA ILE A 207 -0.09 -13.93 0.66
C ILE A 207 0.10 -15.38 1.09
N GLY A 208 -1.00 -16.09 1.42
CA GLY A 208 -0.97 -17.53 1.68
C GLY A 208 -0.52 -18.36 0.49
N ALA A 209 -0.96 -18.01 -0.73
CA ALA A 209 -0.51 -18.66 -1.97
C ALA A 209 1.00 -18.46 -2.23
N ALA A 210 1.59 -17.38 -1.72
CA ALA A 210 3.04 -17.14 -1.76
C ALA A 210 3.82 -17.90 -0.65
N GLY A 211 3.16 -18.75 0.13
CA GLY A 211 3.78 -19.50 1.23
C GLY A 211 4.03 -18.66 2.48
N LEU A 212 3.37 -17.52 2.61
CA LEU A 212 3.48 -16.60 3.73
C LEU A 212 2.19 -16.63 4.55
N GLU A 213 2.22 -16.01 5.73
CA GLU A 213 1.09 -15.89 6.64
C GLU A 213 0.98 -14.44 7.14
N LEU A 214 -0.25 -13.92 7.19
CA LEU A 214 -0.54 -12.69 7.93
C LEU A 214 -0.51 -13.00 9.42
N LYS A 215 0.22 -12.23 10.21
CA LYS A 215 0.44 -12.50 11.63
C LYS A 215 -0.31 -11.51 12.53
N ALA A 216 -0.60 -11.93 13.75
CA ALA A 216 -1.06 -11.00 14.77
C ALA A 216 -0.08 -9.83 14.94
N GLY A 217 -0.60 -8.62 15.16
CA GLY A 217 0.15 -7.37 15.24
C GLY A 217 0.49 -6.74 13.89
N GLN A 218 0.22 -7.41 12.76
CA GLN A 218 0.44 -6.83 11.45
C GLN A 218 -0.72 -5.94 11.01
N ILE A 219 -0.35 -4.91 10.22
CA ILE A 219 -1.27 -3.96 9.58
C ILE A 219 -1.51 -4.43 8.14
N ILE A 220 -2.78 -4.41 7.72
CA ILE A 220 -3.17 -4.66 6.33
C ILE A 220 -3.85 -3.41 5.80
N LEU A 221 -3.25 -2.77 4.80
CA LEU A 221 -3.88 -1.71 4.02
C LEU A 221 -4.75 -2.35 2.93
N ALA A 222 -6.03 -1.98 2.90
CA ALA A 222 -7.04 -2.67 2.09
C ALA A 222 -7.00 -2.29 0.61
N GLY A 223 -6.27 -1.26 0.25
CA GLY A 223 -6.23 -0.70 -1.10
C GLY A 223 -6.97 0.63 -1.21
N ALA A 224 -6.70 1.34 -2.28
CA ALA A 224 -7.15 2.71 -2.47
C ALA A 224 -8.63 2.81 -2.84
N ALA A 225 -9.36 3.72 -2.16
CA ALA A 225 -10.73 4.10 -2.49
C ALA A 225 -10.83 5.11 -3.65
N THR A 226 -9.73 5.77 -4.02
CA THR A 226 -9.67 6.73 -5.13
C THR A 226 -8.45 6.50 -6.02
N ALA A 227 -8.34 7.26 -7.10
CA ALA A 227 -7.07 7.39 -7.81
C ALA A 227 -6.03 8.12 -6.93
N ALA A 228 -4.76 7.73 -7.07
CA ALA A 228 -3.66 8.34 -6.34
C ALA A 228 -3.43 9.80 -6.75
N VAL A 229 -3.31 10.70 -5.77
CA VAL A 229 -3.07 12.13 -5.97
C VAL A 229 -1.60 12.45 -5.74
N ALA A 230 -0.95 13.09 -6.73
CA ALA A 230 0.44 13.53 -6.61
C ALA A 230 0.57 14.60 -5.51
N ILE A 231 1.55 14.44 -4.65
CA ILE A 231 1.86 15.39 -3.58
C ILE A 231 3.06 16.28 -3.94
N LYS A 232 3.07 17.50 -3.41
CA LYS A 232 4.08 18.52 -3.69
C LYS A 232 4.65 19.07 -2.38
N PRO A 233 5.77 19.81 -2.42
CA PRO A 233 6.27 20.51 -1.24
C PRO A 233 5.24 21.48 -0.63
N ASN A 234 5.33 21.66 0.69
CA ASN A 234 4.56 22.64 1.46
C ASN A 234 3.04 22.43 1.41
N GLN A 235 2.60 21.18 1.38
CA GLN A 235 1.19 20.80 1.44
C GLN A 235 0.87 20.10 2.76
N THR A 236 -0.39 20.16 3.17
CA THR A 236 -0.99 19.27 4.17
C THR A 236 -1.85 18.27 3.43
N ILE A 237 -1.54 16.99 3.59
CA ILE A 237 -2.30 15.87 3.01
C ILE A 237 -3.12 15.25 4.12
N SER A 238 -4.43 15.16 3.93
CA SER A 238 -5.32 14.52 4.91
C SER A 238 -6.35 13.63 4.25
N VAL A 239 -6.79 12.63 5.00
CA VAL A 239 -7.90 11.76 4.66
C VAL A 239 -8.96 11.86 5.75
N ASP A 240 -10.21 12.09 5.34
CA ASP A 240 -11.38 11.99 6.20
C ASP A 240 -12.20 10.79 5.75
N VAL A 241 -12.46 9.86 6.66
CA VAL A 241 -13.37 8.74 6.43
C VAL A 241 -14.57 8.91 7.34
N ALA A 242 -15.75 9.05 6.73
CA ALA A 242 -16.99 9.27 7.47
C ALA A 242 -17.14 8.26 8.62
N HIS A 243 -17.44 8.73 9.82
CA HIS A 243 -17.62 7.94 11.05
C HIS A 243 -16.38 7.17 11.56
N LEU A 244 -15.27 7.12 10.82
CA LEU A 244 -14.01 6.49 11.27
C LEU A 244 -12.97 7.51 11.75
N GLY A 245 -13.09 8.79 11.31
CA GLY A 245 -12.16 9.84 11.66
C GLY A 245 -11.23 10.25 10.52
N SER A 246 -10.15 10.93 10.88
CA SER A 246 -9.22 11.51 9.92
C SER A 246 -7.77 11.31 10.36
N CYS A 247 -6.86 11.46 9.41
CA CYS A 247 -5.42 11.50 9.64
C CYS A 247 -4.74 12.40 8.61
N GLN A 248 -3.58 12.97 8.97
CA GLN A 248 -2.86 13.90 8.12
C GLN A 248 -1.36 13.91 8.35
N PHE A 249 -0.62 14.31 7.32
CA PHE A 249 0.80 14.63 7.40
C PHE A 249 1.09 15.90 6.58
N LYS A 250 2.29 16.45 6.75
CA LYS A 250 2.75 17.63 6.02
C LYS A 250 3.92 17.27 5.12
N THR A 251 4.14 18.08 4.10
CA THR A 251 5.25 17.94 3.17
C THR A 251 6.15 19.18 3.18
N LYS A 252 7.43 18.97 2.92
CA LYS A 252 8.42 20.01 2.60
C LYS A 252 9.26 19.54 1.40
N GLY A 253 10.14 20.40 0.87
CA GLY A 253 11.06 20.09 -0.22
C GLY A 253 11.72 21.32 -0.79
#